data_8a210f59e49571826f9f2439d7ccca3c
#
_entry.id   8a210f59e49571826f9f2439d7ccca3c
#
_cell.length_a   1.000
_cell.length_b   1.000
_cell.length_c   1.000
_cell.angle_alpha   90.00
_cell.angle_beta   90.00
_cell.angle_gamma   90.00
#
_symmetry.space_group_name_H-M   'P 1'
#
loop_
_entity.id
_entity.type
_entity.pdbx_description
1 polymer ?
#
loop_
_entity_poly.entity_id
_entity_poly.type
_entity_poly.pdbx_seq_one_letter_code
_entity_poly.pdbx_strand_id
1 'polypeptide(L)'
;MNLEEIKSQIEANVPGCRLEIIPNGSPSGQHSLLVDVDHGFTVASFLRDGANPRFDFCSNVTGIDWPVKEVSTKTKVKKEVDSVEKEVDEVVKSQTGGYLEVVYHLYSVEQREGPVVLRMRTEDRAERTHVPSLTPIWRSAEFQEREAYDLFGILFDGHPDLRRLLMWEGFEDYPMRRDYVDPDDYEYEPTAHDDVLKRAQAHRPVQEGGL
;
A
#
# COMPACT_ATOMS: atom_id res chain seq x y z
N MET A 1 24.13 7.47 0.42
CA MET A 1 23.36 7.42 1.68
C MET A 1 23.22 5.97 2.13
N ASN A 2 23.54 5.67 3.39
CA ASN A 2 23.41 4.32 3.95
C ASN A 2 22.12 4.23 4.78
N LEU A 3 21.23 3.30 4.41
CA LEU A 3 19.93 3.12 5.09
C LEU A 3 20.08 2.64 6.53
N GLU A 4 21.16 1.88 6.84
CA GLU A 4 21.47 1.43 8.20
C GLU A 4 21.85 2.59 9.12
N GLU A 5 22.54 3.62 8.59
CA GLU A 5 22.85 4.84 9.36
C GLU A 5 21.57 5.61 9.71
N ILE A 6 20.65 5.74 8.76
CA ILE A 6 19.35 6.38 8.99
C ILE A 6 18.56 5.60 10.04
N LYS A 7 18.49 4.27 9.92
CA LYS A 7 17.86 3.41 10.91
C LYS A 7 18.45 3.63 12.31
N SER A 8 19.78 3.64 12.43
CA SER A 8 20.45 3.87 13.71
C SER A 8 20.15 5.25 14.31
N GLN A 9 20.03 6.29 13.45
CA GLN A 9 19.63 7.62 13.91
C GLN A 9 18.20 7.63 14.45
N ILE A 10 17.27 6.94 13.77
CA ILE A 10 15.88 6.85 14.23
C ILE A 10 15.81 6.10 15.56
N GLU A 11 16.44 4.93 15.68
CA GLU A 11 16.44 4.12 16.90
C GLU A 11 17.00 4.89 18.10
N ALA A 12 18.02 5.75 17.87
CA ALA A 12 18.61 6.58 18.92
C ALA A 12 17.70 7.73 19.38
N ASN A 13 16.83 8.25 18.52
CA ASN A 13 16.04 9.46 18.80
C ASN A 13 14.53 9.19 19.00
N VAL A 14 14.04 8.03 18.56
CA VAL A 14 12.64 7.61 18.73
C VAL A 14 12.63 6.28 19.49
N PRO A 15 12.71 6.32 20.82
CA PRO A 15 12.77 5.10 21.62
C PRO A 15 11.47 4.31 21.52
N GLY A 16 11.60 2.99 21.40
CA GLY A 16 10.45 2.07 21.34
C GLY A 16 9.91 1.81 19.93
N CYS A 17 10.35 2.56 18.91
CA CYS A 17 9.95 2.29 17.54
C CYS A 17 10.49 0.94 17.04
N ARG A 18 9.67 0.22 16.28
CA ARG A 18 10.07 -1.02 15.60
C ARG A 18 10.39 -0.72 14.15
N LEU A 19 11.64 -0.95 13.77
CA LEU A 19 12.16 -0.67 12.44
C LEU A 19 12.71 -1.94 11.80
N GLU A 20 12.29 -2.20 10.59
CA GLU A 20 12.80 -3.31 9.78
C GLU A 20 13.25 -2.79 8.41
N ILE A 21 14.43 -3.21 7.96
CA ILE A 21 14.85 -2.97 6.58
C ILE A 21 14.29 -4.07 5.70
N ILE A 22 13.43 -3.69 4.78
CA ILE A 22 12.86 -4.60 3.78
C ILE A 22 13.76 -4.58 2.55
N PRO A 23 14.44 -5.70 2.24
CA PRO A 23 15.31 -5.77 1.09
C PRO A 23 14.50 -5.73 -0.21
N ASN A 24 15.04 -5.00 -1.19
CA ASN A 24 14.49 -4.99 -2.53
C ASN A 24 15.40 -5.81 -3.45
N GLY A 25 14.88 -6.91 -3.98
CA GLY A 25 15.58 -7.79 -4.93
C GLY A 25 15.54 -7.30 -6.37
N SER A 26 14.94 -6.15 -6.68
CA SER A 26 14.94 -5.59 -8.02
C SER A 26 16.32 -5.00 -8.38
N PRO A 27 16.60 -4.79 -9.67
CA PRO A 27 17.88 -4.20 -10.11
C PRO A 27 18.16 -2.82 -9.51
N SER A 28 17.15 -2.09 -9.05
CA SER A 28 17.35 -0.80 -8.38
C SER A 28 18.04 -0.94 -7.03
N GLY A 29 17.94 -2.11 -6.36
CA GLY A 29 18.53 -2.38 -5.05
C GLY A 29 18.05 -1.44 -3.94
N GLN A 30 16.99 -0.69 -4.18
CA GLN A 30 16.49 0.33 -3.27
C GLN A 30 15.71 -0.31 -2.12
N HIS A 31 16.38 -0.54 -1.00
CA HIS A 31 15.77 -1.05 0.22
C HIS A 31 14.86 -0.02 0.85
N SER A 32 13.95 -0.46 1.72
CA SER A 32 12.97 0.39 2.39
C SER A 32 12.96 0.15 3.90
N LEU A 33 12.55 1.16 4.67
CA LEU A 33 12.33 1.09 6.11
C LEU A 33 10.84 0.86 6.36
N LEU A 34 10.52 -0.25 7.00
CA LEU A 34 9.21 -0.50 7.57
C LEU A 34 9.21 0.00 9.01
N VAL A 35 8.26 0.85 9.34
CA VAL A 35 8.04 1.38 10.69
C VAL A 35 6.66 0.95 11.19
N ASP A 36 6.54 0.70 12.47
CA ASP A 36 5.26 0.45 13.12
C ASP A 36 4.36 1.70 13.07
N VAL A 37 3.06 1.49 12.95
CA VAL A 37 2.06 2.55 12.77
C VAL A 37 2.06 3.54 13.94
N ASP A 38 2.23 3.05 15.16
CA ASP A 38 2.22 3.87 16.37
C ASP A 38 3.33 4.93 16.41
N HIS A 39 4.47 4.65 15.80
CA HIS A 39 5.62 5.57 15.75
C HIS A 39 5.78 6.26 14.39
N GLY A 40 4.94 5.93 13.39
CA GLY A 40 5.06 6.43 12.03
C GLY A 40 5.17 7.95 11.92
N PHE A 41 4.30 8.68 12.62
CA PHE A 41 4.32 10.15 12.64
C PHE A 41 5.58 10.71 13.34
N THR A 42 5.99 10.12 14.46
CA THR A 42 7.17 10.57 15.21
C THR A 42 8.46 10.33 14.44
N VAL A 43 8.58 9.15 13.80
CA VAL A 43 9.71 8.82 12.92
C VAL A 43 9.77 9.77 11.72
N ALA A 44 8.63 10.05 11.09
CA ALA A 44 8.56 10.97 9.98
C ALA A 44 8.94 12.41 10.37
N SER A 45 8.47 12.89 11.53
CA SER A 45 8.85 14.19 12.08
C SER A 45 10.35 14.27 12.36
N PHE A 46 10.93 13.21 12.92
CA PHE A 46 12.38 13.14 13.14
C PHE A 46 13.15 13.15 11.81
N LEU A 47 12.71 12.40 10.80
CA LEU A 47 13.35 12.38 9.48
C LEU A 47 13.37 13.77 8.83
N ARG A 48 12.30 14.56 9.00
CA ARG A 48 12.22 15.91 8.47
C ARG A 48 13.11 16.90 9.20
N ASP A 49 13.10 16.88 10.54
CA ASP A 49 13.62 17.98 11.35
C ASP A 49 14.90 17.63 12.10
N GLY A 50 15.11 16.35 12.47
CA GLY A 50 16.19 15.89 13.35
C GLY A 50 17.26 15.02 12.70
N ALA A 51 16.96 14.41 11.57
CA ALA A 51 17.88 13.50 10.88
C ALA A 51 19.00 14.27 10.14
N ASN A 52 20.08 13.56 9.85
CA ASN A 52 21.13 14.03 8.97
C ASN A 52 21.44 12.95 7.92
N PRO A 53 21.07 13.16 6.65
CA PRO A 53 20.40 14.35 6.07
C PRO A 53 18.95 14.53 6.54
N ARG A 54 18.45 15.75 6.53
CA ARG A 54 17.03 16.03 6.74
C ARG A 54 16.24 15.77 5.46
N PHE A 55 15.12 15.09 5.58
CA PHE A 55 14.26 14.76 4.43
C PHE A 55 13.12 15.79 4.32
N ASP A 56 13.39 16.86 3.62
CA ASP A 56 12.51 18.02 3.48
C ASP A 56 11.44 17.88 2.39
N PHE A 57 11.52 16.84 1.56
CA PHE A 57 10.61 16.61 0.44
C PHE A 57 10.07 15.19 0.38
N CYS A 58 8.74 15.06 0.38
CA CYS A 58 8.03 13.82 0.02
C CYS A 58 7.62 13.90 -1.45
N SER A 59 8.25 13.08 -2.30
CA SER A 59 8.00 13.11 -3.74
C SER A 59 6.82 12.25 -4.17
N ASN A 60 6.60 11.14 -3.46
CA ASN A 60 5.53 10.21 -3.82
C ASN A 60 4.99 9.49 -2.59
N VAL A 61 3.67 9.27 -2.58
CA VAL A 61 2.97 8.39 -1.64
C VAL A 61 2.12 7.43 -2.46
N THR A 62 2.18 6.14 -2.16
CA THR A 62 1.37 5.14 -2.85
C THR A 62 0.89 4.05 -1.91
N GLY A 63 -0.29 3.49 -2.19
CA GLY A 63 -0.81 2.31 -1.52
C GLY A 63 -0.35 1.01 -2.20
N ILE A 64 -0.26 -0.05 -1.42
CA ILE A 64 -0.05 -1.41 -1.93
C ILE A 64 -1.01 -2.35 -1.21
N ASP A 65 -1.64 -3.23 -1.98
CA ASP A 65 -2.49 -4.27 -1.45
C ASP A 65 -1.74 -5.61 -1.38
N TRP A 66 -1.66 -6.18 -0.19
CA TRP A 66 -1.09 -7.48 0.11
C TRP A 66 -2.18 -8.46 0.54
N PRO A 67 -2.85 -9.14 -0.39
CA PRO A 67 -3.84 -10.17 -0.04
C PRO A 67 -3.18 -11.32 0.69
N VAL A 68 -3.96 -12.05 1.49
CA VAL A 68 -3.50 -13.26 2.16
C VAL A 68 -3.04 -14.28 1.12
N LYS A 69 -1.82 -14.78 1.30
CA LYS A 69 -1.26 -15.87 0.47
C LYS A 69 -0.76 -16.99 1.36
N GLU A 70 -1.07 -18.21 0.99
CA GLU A 70 -0.41 -19.39 1.55
C GLU A 70 0.95 -19.58 0.89
N VAL A 71 1.99 -19.57 1.69
CA VAL A 71 3.36 -19.85 1.26
C VAL A 71 3.77 -21.20 1.85
N SER A 72 4.12 -22.12 0.96
CA SER A 72 4.65 -23.41 1.36
C SER A 72 6.18 -23.38 1.29
N THR A 73 6.83 -23.38 2.43
CA THR A 73 8.29 -23.42 2.52
C THR A 73 8.75 -24.85 2.84
N LYS A 74 9.63 -25.40 2.02
CA LYS A 74 10.28 -26.67 2.31
C LYS A 74 11.43 -26.41 3.29
N THR A 75 11.29 -26.92 4.50
CA THR A 75 12.35 -26.85 5.51
C THR A 75 12.91 -28.26 5.73
N LYS A 76 14.23 -28.40 5.66
CA LYS A 76 14.89 -29.66 5.99
C LYS A 76 14.93 -29.83 7.49
N VAL A 77 14.20 -30.81 8.00
CA VAL A 77 14.19 -31.15 9.41
C VAL A 77 14.88 -32.51 9.59
N LYS A 78 15.81 -32.59 10.53
CA LYS A 78 16.42 -33.84 10.90
C LYS A 78 15.43 -34.64 11.76
N LYS A 79 14.94 -35.76 11.24
CA LYS A 79 14.11 -36.71 12.00
C LYS A 79 14.85 -38.02 12.16
N GLU A 80 14.79 -38.56 13.35
CA GLU A 80 15.30 -39.90 13.64
C GLU A 80 14.29 -40.94 13.14
N VAL A 81 14.66 -41.67 12.08
CA VAL A 81 13.88 -42.77 11.53
C VAL A 81 14.77 -44.03 11.58
N ASP A 82 14.33 -45.05 12.30
CA ASP A 82 15.07 -46.31 12.50
C ASP A 82 16.47 -46.14 13.10
N SER A 83 16.63 -45.28 14.12
CA SER A 83 17.92 -44.98 14.79
C SER A 83 19.00 -44.37 13.87
N VAL A 84 18.59 -43.77 12.75
CA VAL A 84 19.48 -43.07 11.83
C VAL A 84 18.90 -41.66 11.58
N GLU A 85 19.72 -40.63 11.80
CA GLU A 85 19.33 -39.26 11.45
C GLU A 85 19.19 -39.13 9.92
N LYS A 86 17.99 -38.88 9.44
CA LYS A 86 17.70 -38.57 8.05
C LYS A 86 17.13 -37.16 7.93
N GLU A 87 17.64 -36.42 6.96
CA GLU A 87 17.04 -35.14 6.55
C GLU A 87 15.75 -35.46 5.78
N VAL A 88 14.63 -34.98 6.31
CA VAL A 88 13.30 -35.07 5.65
C VAL A 88 12.82 -33.68 5.33
N ASP A 89 12.39 -33.49 4.09
CA ASP A 89 11.76 -32.23 3.65
C ASP A 89 10.37 -32.13 4.29
N GLU A 90 10.20 -31.19 5.23
CA GLU A 90 8.91 -30.89 5.82
C GLU A 90 8.34 -29.63 5.17
N VAL A 91 7.12 -29.71 4.63
CA VAL A 91 6.43 -28.57 4.03
C VAL A 91 5.70 -27.81 5.13
N VAL A 92 6.25 -26.66 5.52
CA VAL A 92 5.60 -25.75 6.46
C VAL A 92 4.74 -24.78 5.65
N LYS A 93 3.44 -24.79 5.89
CA LYS A 93 2.51 -23.82 5.34
C LYS A 93 2.44 -22.63 6.28
N SER A 94 2.75 -21.44 5.79
CA SER A 94 2.56 -20.17 6.49
C SER A 94 1.68 -19.25 5.66
N GLN A 95 0.92 -18.39 6.35
CA GLN A 95 0.16 -17.33 5.68
C GLN A 95 0.95 -16.04 5.75
N THR A 96 1.00 -15.31 4.64
CA THR A 96 1.63 -13.98 4.52
C THR A 96 0.68 -13.01 3.86
N GLY A 97 0.81 -11.71 4.16
CA GLY A 97 -0.10 -10.68 3.66
C GLY A 97 -1.31 -10.47 4.56
N GLY A 98 -2.42 -10.01 3.99
CA GLY A 98 -3.64 -9.70 4.71
C GLY A 98 -3.64 -8.26 5.27
N TYR A 99 -2.86 -7.36 4.69
CA TYR A 99 -2.76 -5.95 5.08
C TYR A 99 -2.64 -5.04 3.85
N LEU A 100 -2.91 -3.77 4.06
CA LEU A 100 -2.56 -2.71 3.13
C LEU A 100 -1.24 -2.06 3.58
N GLU A 101 -0.51 -1.48 2.66
CA GLU A 101 0.76 -0.84 2.95
C GLU A 101 0.81 0.53 2.27
N VAL A 102 1.26 1.54 2.99
CA VAL A 102 1.55 2.86 2.42
C VAL A 102 3.05 3.04 2.31
N VAL A 103 3.51 3.62 1.22
CA VAL A 103 4.92 3.81 0.88
C VAL A 103 5.18 5.27 0.55
N TYR A 104 6.10 5.90 1.28
CA TYR A 104 6.53 7.28 1.09
C TYR A 104 7.95 7.31 0.54
N HIS A 105 8.18 8.11 -0.49
CA HIS A 105 9.52 8.35 -1.04
C HIS A 105 10.01 9.72 -0.60
N LEU A 106 11.00 9.73 0.27
CA LEU A 106 11.49 10.94 0.94
C LEU A 106 12.87 11.33 0.40
N TYR A 107 13.05 12.60 0.11
CA TYR A 107 14.30 13.18 -0.39
C TYR A 107 14.76 14.33 0.48
N SER A 108 16.07 14.50 0.54
CA SER A 108 16.72 15.72 0.98
C SER A 108 17.09 16.56 -0.22
N VAL A 109 16.32 17.61 -0.47
CA VAL A 109 16.61 18.54 -1.59
C VAL A 109 17.84 19.37 -1.25
N GLU A 110 17.97 19.79 0.00
CA GLU A 110 19.11 20.57 0.51
C GLU A 110 20.44 19.84 0.30
N GLN A 111 20.50 18.54 0.63
CA GLN A 111 21.75 17.75 0.54
C GLN A 111 21.84 16.90 -0.72
N ARG A 112 20.79 16.89 -1.56
CA ARG A 112 20.68 16.09 -2.78
C ARG A 112 20.83 14.60 -2.54
N GLU A 113 20.22 14.12 -1.45
CA GLU A 113 20.23 12.74 -1.00
C GLU A 113 18.85 12.12 -1.10
N GLY A 114 18.78 10.80 -1.27
CA GLY A 114 17.54 10.03 -1.32
C GLY A 114 17.40 9.15 -2.55
N PRO A 115 16.24 8.48 -2.70
CA PRO A 115 15.15 8.49 -1.72
C PRO A 115 15.42 7.58 -0.51
N VAL A 116 14.87 7.95 0.64
CA VAL A 116 14.54 7.02 1.71
C VAL A 116 13.09 6.58 1.48
N VAL A 117 12.88 5.29 1.41
CA VAL A 117 11.55 4.70 1.24
C VAL A 117 11.04 4.27 2.60
N LEU A 118 10.06 5.00 3.14
CA LEU A 118 9.40 4.71 4.40
C LEU A 118 8.11 3.95 4.14
N ARG A 119 7.86 2.88 4.91
CA ARG A 119 6.65 2.05 4.79
C ARG A 119 5.94 1.93 6.12
N MET A 120 4.61 1.92 6.06
CA MET A 120 3.74 1.55 7.17
C MET A 120 2.70 0.54 6.69
N ARG A 121 2.37 -0.45 7.52
CA ARG A 121 1.38 -1.48 7.23
C ARG A 121 0.18 -1.32 8.12
N THR A 122 -1.00 -1.45 7.54
CA THR A 122 -2.24 -1.53 8.31
C THR A 122 -2.31 -2.87 9.06
N GLU A 123 -3.16 -2.95 10.04
CA GLU A 123 -3.33 -4.17 10.83
C GLU A 123 -4.03 -5.29 10.02
N ASP A 124 -5.00 -4.89 9.20
CA ASP A 124 -5.68 -5.79 8.26
C ASP A 124 -6.07 -5.06 6.95
N ARG A 125 -6.84 -5.73 6.09
CA ARG A 125 -7.35 -5.20 4.80
C ARG A 125 -8.80 -4.73 4.86
N ALA A 126 -9.50 -4.89 6.00
CA ALA A 126 -10.93 -4.72 6.10
C ALA A 126 -11.32 -3.51 6.95
N GLU A 127 -11.22 -3.63 8.26
CA GLU A 127 -11.72 -2.64 9.21
C GLU A 127 -10.61 -1.80 9.86
N ARG A 128 -9.42 -2.38 10.04
CA ARG A 128 -8.29 -1.74 10.73
C ARG A 128 -7.23 -1.31 9.72
N THR A 129 -7.65 -0.42 8.81
CA THR A 129 -6.82 0.08 7.71
C THR A 129 -6.19 1.44 8.02
N HIS A 130 -6.03 1.75 9.30
CA HIS A 130 -5.56 3.04 9.80
C HIS A 130 -4.04 3.16 9.80
N VAL A 131 -3.55 4.32 9.36
CA VAL A 131 -2.17 4.77 9.47
C VAL A 131 -2.13 6.26 9.78
N PRO A 132 -1.11 6.81 10.46
CA PRO A 132 -1.03 8.25 10.67
C PRO A 132 -0.81 8.99 9.35
N SER A 133 -1.51 10.09 9.13
CA SER A 133 -1.26 11.00 8.03
C SER A 133 0.08 11.73 8.23
N LEU A 134 0.87 11.80 7.18
CA LEU A 134 2.11 12.57 7.14
C LEU A 134 1.95 13.92 6.42
N THR A 135 0.71 14.27 5.99
CA THR A 135 0.37 15.57 5.42
C THR A 135 0.79 16.78 6.30
N PRO A 136 0.65 16.73 7.66
CA PRO A 136 1.14 17.81 8.51
C PRO A 136 2.66 18.01 8.46
N ILE A 137 3.41 16.97 8.10
CA ILE A 137 4.87 17.01 7.97
C ILE A 137 5.26 17.45 6.57
N TRP A 138 4.71 16.78 5.54
CA TRP A 138 4.96 17.10 4.13
C TRP A 138 3.65 17.40 3.41
N ARG A 139 3.40 18.67 3.13
CA ARG A 139 2.17 19.07 2.46
C ARG A 139 1.98 18.45 1.07
N SER A 140 3.05 18.03 0.42
CA SER A 140 2.99 17.30 -0.85
C SER A 140 2.29 15.94 -0.75
N ALA A 141 2.16 15.37 0.44
CA ALA A 141 1.46 14.11 0.66
C ALA A 141 -0.07 14.23 0.62
N GLU A 142 -0.65 15.43 0.79
CA GLU A 142 -2.09 15.66 0.98
C GLU A 142 -2.96 14.96 -0.08
N PHE A 143 -2.72 15.22 -1.35
CA PHE A 143 -3.52 14.61 -2.43
C PHE A 143 -3.16 13.15 -2.68
N GLN A 144 -1.92 12.76 -2.43
CA GLN A 144 -1.45 11.40 -2.64
C GLN A 144 -1.97 10.45 -1.56
N GLU A 145 -2.10 10.92 -0.31
CA GLU A 145 -2.77 10.18 0.76
C GLU A 145 -4.26 10.01 0.44
N ARG A 146 -4.93 11.04 -0.08
CA ARG A 146 -6.31 10.94 -0.56
C ARG A 146 -6.46 9.94 -1.71
N GLU A 147 -5.50 9.90 -2.64
CA GLU A 147 -5.48 8.91 -3.72
C GLU A 147 -5.34 7.49 -3.15
N ALA A 148 -4.41 7.28 -2.21
CA ALA A 148 -4.24 5.99 -1.55
C ALA A 148 -5.49 5.57 -0.74
N TYR A 149 -6.16 6.52 -0.09
CA TYR A 149 -7.45 6.29 0.55
C TYR A 149 -8.50 5.88 -0.48
N ASP A 150 -8.65 6.64 -1.55
CA ASP A 150 -9.69 6.46 -2.56
C ASP A 150 -9.56 5.12 -3.29
N LEU A 151 -8.34 4.72 -3.64
CA LEU A 151 -8.09 3.55 -4.46
C LEU A 151 -7.85 2.25 -3.67
N PHE A 152 -7.36 2.34 -2.44
CA PHE A 152 -7.02 1.16 -1.61
C PHE A 152 -7.82 1.07 -0.31
N GLY A 153 -8.43 2.17 0.18
CA GLY A 153 -9.14 2.23 1.45
C GLY A 153 -8.23 2.30 2.66
N ILE A 154 -7.05 2.92 2.52
CA ILE A 154 -6.17 3.23 3.65
C ILE A 154 -6.68 4.48 4.34
N LEU A 155 -6.99 4.40 5.62
CA LEU A 155 -7.48 5.51 6.43
C LEU A 155 -6.30 6.26 7.06
N PHE A 156 -6.17 7.56 6.73
CA PHE A 156 -5.08 8.40 7.21
C PHE A 156 -5.53 9.25 8.41
N ASP A 157 -5.16 8.83 9.61
CA ASP A 157 -5.53 9.51 10.84
C ASP A 157 -4.85 10.88 10.95
N GLY A 158 -5.66 11.92 11.19
CA GLY A 158 -5.19 13.30 11.25
C GLY A 158 -5.01 13.98 9.89
N HIS A 159 -5.45 13.35 8.79
CA HIS A 159 -5.49 14.01 7.50
C HIS A 159 -6.50 15.18 7.51
N PRO A 160 -6.14 16.38 7.00
CA PRO A 160 -6.99 17.57 7.10
C PRO A 160 -8.29 17.50 6.29
N ASP A 161 -8.33 16.72 5.21
CA ASP A 161 -9.47 16.63 4.28
C ASP A 161 -9.50 15.26 3.59
N LEU A 162 -9.76 14.19 4.35
CA LEU A 162 -9.76 12.82 3.83
C LEU A 162 -11.10 12.51 3.14
N ARG A 163 -11.16 12.74 1.85
CA ARG A 163 -12.30 12.42 0.97
C ARG A 163 -11.81 11.86 -0.36
N ARG A 164 -12.69 11.19 -1.08
CA ARG A 164 -12.35 10.63 -2.40
C ARG A 164 -11.80 11.70 -3.34
N LEU A 165 -10.92 11.32 -4.23
CA LEU A 165 -10.23 12.22 -5.16
C LEU A 165 -10.56 11.88 -6.62
N LEU A 166 -10.51 10.61 -6.99
CA LEU A 166 -10.66 10.10 -8.35
C LEU A 166 -12.02 9.47 -8.58
N MET A 167 -12.52 8.72 -7.59
CA MET A 167 -13.83 8.10 -7.66
C MET A 167 -14.92 9.10 -7.23
N TRP A 168 -16.16 8.90 -7.71
CA TRP A 168 -17.30 9.71 -7.27
C TRP A 168 -17.70 9.39 -5.81
N GLU A 169 -18.41 10.29 -5.16
CA GLU A 169 -18.73 10.17 -3.72
C GLU A 169 -19.52 8.92 -3.33
N GLY A 170 -20.34 8.39 -4.24
CA GLY A 170 -21.13 7.17 -4.03
C GLY A 170 -20.43 5.87 -4.39
N PHE A 171 -19.14 5.90 -4.75
CA PHE A 171 -18.40 4.69 -5.05
C PHE A 171 -18.04 3.94 -3.77
N GLU A 172 -18.45 2.67 -3.62
CA GLU A 172 -18.35 1.91 -2.38
C GLU A 172 -17.06 1.08 -2.26
N ASP A 173 -16.44 0.73 -3.41
CA ASP A 173 -15.27 -0.15 -3.47
C ASP A 173 -13.94 0.57 -3.60
N TYR A 174 -12.86 -0.21 -3.72
CA TYR A 174 -11.49 0.25 -3.87
C TYR A 174 -10.84 -0.39 -5.11
N PRO A 175 -10.82 0.31 -6.26
CA PRO A 175 -10.54 -0.29 -7.56
C PRO A 175 -9.09 -0.76 -7.75
N MET A 176 -8.15 -0.34 -6.90
CA MET A 176 -6.76 -0.80 -6.98
C MET A 176 -6.45 -1.99 -6.06
N ARG A 177 -7.44 -2.49 -5.34
CA ARG A 177 -7.28 -3.76 -4.60
C ARG A 177 -7.24 -4.93 -5.57
N ARG A 178 -6.45 -5.94 -5.25
CA ARG A 178 -6.24 -7.11 -6.13
C ARG A 178 -7.45 -8.04 -6.28
N ASP A 179 -8.40 -7.94 -5.39
CA ASP A 179 -9.66 -8.67 -5.36
C ASP A 179 -10.84 -7.84 -5.88
N TYR A 180 -10.58 -6.61 -6.33
CA TYR A 180 -11.59 -5.80 -6.99
C TYR A 180 -12.04 -6.46 -8.29
N VAL A 181 -13.34 -6.53 -8.48
CA VAL A 181 -13.98 -7.01 -9.70
C VAL A 181 -14.83 -5.88 -10.23
N ASP A 182 -14.55 -5.47 -11.46
CA ASP A 182 -15.38 -4.47 -12.13
C ASP A 182 -16.82 -4.99 -12.19
N PRO A 183 -17.81 -4.18 -11.79
CA PRO A 183 -19.21 -4.56 -12.01
C PRO A 183 -19.45 -4.77 -13.50
N ASP A 184 -20.15 -5.83 -13.86
CA ASP A 184 -20.48 -6.19 -15.25
C ASP A 184 -21.27 -5.10 -16.01
N ASP A 185 -21.74 -4.11 -15.26
CA ASP A 185 -22.52 -3.00 -15.76
C ASP A 185 -21.80 -1.68 -15.49
N TYR A 186 -21.18 -1.13 -16.51
CA TYR A 186 -20.66 0.25 -16.53
C TYR A 186 -21.77 1.30 -16.35
N GLU A 187 -22.99 0.88 -16.08
CA GLU A 187 -24.20 1.71 -15.97
C GLU A 187 -24.37 2.42 -14.62
N TYR A 188 -23.39 2.36 -13.73
CA TYR A 188 -23.41 3.20 -12.52
C TYR A 188 -23.21 4.70 -12.81
N GLU A 189 -22.71 5.06 -13.97
CA GLU A 189 -22.92 6.39 -14.48
C GLU A 189 -24.29 6.44 -15.15
N PRO A 190 -25.23 7.31 -14.73
CA PRO A 190 -26.41 7.64 -15.51
C PRO A 190 -25.97 8.43 -16.74
N THR A 191 -25.21 7.78 -17.60
CA THR A 191 -24.80 8.35 -18.87
C THR A 191 -26.00 8.29 -19.80
N ALA A 192 -26.17 9.33 -20.59
CA ALA A 192 -27.17 9.37 -21.66
C ALA A 192 -27.03 8.19 -22.67
N HIS A 193 -26.06 7.31 -22.47
CA HIS A 193 -25.79 6.14 -23.30
C HIS A 193 -26.93 5.12 -23.29
N ASP A 194 -27.50 4.84 -22.13
CA ASP A 194 -28.64 3.90 -22.02
C ASP A 194 -29.87 4.42 -22.69
N ASP A 195 -30.12 5.71 -22.60
CA ASP A 195 -31.22 6.35 -23.33
C ASP A 195 -30.98 6.30 -24.84
N VAL A 196 -29.74 6.41 -25.28
CA VAL A 196 -29.37 6.29 -26.70
C VAL A 196 -29.52 4.88 -27.19
N LEU A 197 -29.09 3.87 -26.41
CA LEU A 197 -29.24 2.46 -26.74
C LEU A 197 -30.72 2.03 -26.73
N LYS A 198 -31.52 2.44 -25.77
CA LYS A 198 -32.97 2.20 -25.70
C LYS A 198 -33.69 2.84 -26.88
N ARG A 199 -33.32 4.09 -27.23
CA ARG A 199 -33.86 4.75 -28.42
C ARG A 199 -33.42 4.07 -29.71
N ALA A 200 -32.16 3.62 -29.82
CA ALA A 200 -31.67 2.88 -30.98
C ALA A 200 -32.38 1.52 -31.15
N GLN A 201 -32.67 0.82 -30.06
CA GLN A 201 -33.44 -0.41 -30.06
C GLN A 201 -34.90 -0.17 -30.46
N ALA A 202 -35.51 0.92 -30.01
CA ALA A 202 -36.89 1.30 -30.36
C ALA A 202 -37.04 1.69 -31.85
N HIS A 203 -35.97 2.12 -32.51
CA HIS A 203 -35.95 2.49 -33.92
C HIS A 203 -35.44 1.38 -34.86
N ARG A 204 -35.10 0.20 -34.37
CA ARG A 204 -34.83 -0.94 -35.24
C ARG A 204 -36.15 -1.37 -35.91
N PRO A 205 -36.25 -1.34 -37.24
CA PRO A 205 -37.41 -1.88 -37.90
C PRO A 205 -37.51 -3.38 -37.55
N VAL A 206 -38.68 -3.78 -37.08
CA VAL A 206 -39.01 -5.19 -36.91
C VAL A 206 -38.78 -5.85 -38.27
N GLN A 207 -37.79 -6.73 -38.37
CA GLN A 207 -37.71 -7.60 -39.55
C GLN A 207 -38.90 -8.55 -39.47
N GLU A 208 -39.96 -8.20 -40.18
CA GLU A 208 -41.02 -9.13 -40.46
C GLU A 208 -40.40 -10.33 -41.18
N GLY A 209 -40.55 -11.49 -40.57
CA GLY A 209 -40.02 -12.74 -41.07
C GLY A 209 -40.46 -12.98 -42.50
N GLY A 210 -39.49 -12.99 -43.40
CA GLY A 210 -39.66 -13.56 -44.72
C GLY A 210 -39.76 -15.07 -44.61
N LEU A 211 -40.81 -15.57 -45.18
CA LEU A 211 -41.09 -16.99 -45.53
C LEU A 211 -39.92 -17.64 -46.28
#